data_e58efdd081cc8720403604dd592b1235
#
_entry.id   e58efdd081cc8720403604dd592b1235
#
_cell.length_a   1.000
_cell.length_b   1.000
_cell.length_c   1.000
_cell.angle_alpha   90.00
_cell.angle_beta   90.00
_cell.angle_gamma   90.00
#
_symmetry.space_group_name_H-M   'P 1'
#
loop_
_entity.id
_entity.type
_entity.pdbx_description
1 polymer ?
#
loop_
_entity_poly.entity_id
_entity_poly.type
_entity_poly.pdbx_seq_one_letter_code
_entity_poly.pdbx_strand_id
1 'polypeptide(L)'
;MQKKFTQGLLFARHVCYMLRRMSARLLKNVVYFDLETQKSADEVGGWHNIREMRMSIGVTYSTARGEYKVYGEREVNALIEELRRADLVVGFNSQRFDYTVLQGHNDFFDPEQVPTMDIMVDLQSKLQHRLSLDSVAHATFGVEKTSEGMQAIRWFREGRMMEIAEYCCFDVKITRLVHEFGMRNGQIYFTNKFGKKIAVPVAW
;
A
#
# COMPACT_ATOMS: atom_id res chain seq x y z
N MET A 1 40.47 -3.14 -19.00
CA MET A 1 39.90 -2.14 -18.09
C MET A 1 38.43 -2.37 -17.72
N GLN A 2 37.60 -3.00 -18.57
CA GLN A 2 36.17 -3.28 -18.34
C GLN A 2 35.83 -4.32 -17.24
N LYS A 3 36.70 -5.33 -16.97
CA LYS A 3 36.42 -6.38 -15.96
C LYS A 3 36.43 -5.90 -14.50
N LYS A 4 37.16 -4.84 -14.17
CA LYS A 4 37.19 -4.29 -12.79
C LYS A 4 35.94 -3.45 -12.44
N PHE A 5 35.30 -2.84 -13.44
CA PHE A 5 34.07 -2.04 -13.23
C PHE A 5 32.86 -2.94 -12.92
N THR A 6 32.74 -4.10 -13.57
CA THR A 6 31.64 -5.06 -13.38
C THR A 6 31.71 -5.73 -12.00
N GLN A 7 32.89 -6.02 -11.50
CA GLN A 7 33.06 -6.63 -10.17
C GLN A 7 32.71 -5.66 -9.02
N GLY A 8 33.05 -4.37 -9.16
CA GLY A 8 32.68 -3.34 -8.18
C GLY A 8 31.16 -3.12 -8.10
N LEU A 9 30.46 -3.17 -9.23
CA LEU A 9 29.00 -3.02 -9.28
C LEU A 9 28.28 -4.23 -8.68
N LEU A 10 28.77 -5.45 -8.91
CA LEU A 10 28.27 -6.68 -8.30
C LEU A 10 28.48 -6.70 -6.79
N PHE A 11 29.64 -6.28 -6.32
CA PHE A 11 29.95 -6.18 -4.89
C PHE A 11 29.08 -5.13 -4.20
N ALA A 12 28.93 -3.94 -4.77
CA ALA A 12 28.06 -2.89 -4.24
C ALA A 12 26.58 -3.33 -4.19
N ARG A 13 26.09 -4.05 -5.22
CA ARG A 13 24.76 -4.66 -5.22
C ARG A 13 24.60 -5.72 -4.13
N HIS A 14 25.61 -6.56 -3.94
CA HIS A 14 25.58 -7.62 -2.91
C HIS A 14 25.62 -7.04 -1.50
N VAL A 15 26.47 -6.04 -1.25
CA VAL A 15 26.53 -5.32 0.03
C VAL A 15 25.22 -4.59 0.31
N CYS A 16 24.65 -3.91 -0.68
CA CYS A 16 23.35 -3.25 -0.56
C CYS A 16 22.23 -4.26 -0.29
N TYR A 17 22.23 -5.42 -0.94
CA TYR A 17 21.30 -6.52 -0.68
C TYR A 17 21.44 -7.08 0.73
N MET A 18 22.68 -7.27 1.21
CA MET A 18 22.96 -7.77 2.57
C MET A 18 22.56 -6.74 3.64
N LEU A 19 22.87 -5.46 3.43
CA LEU A 19 22.46 -4.38 4.35
C LEU A 19 20.93 -4.25 4.43
N ARG A 20 20.21 -4.43 3.29
CA ARG A 20 18.75 -4.47 3.27
C ARG A 20 18.19 -5.68 4.00
N ARG A 21 18.77 -6.87 3.82
CA ARG A 21 18.39 -8.09 4.55
C ARG A 21 18.63 -7.96 6.06
N MET A 22 19.66 -7.24 6.47
CA MET A 22 19.93 -6.93 7.88
C MET A 22 18.91 -5.90 8.41
N SER A 23 18.56 -4.87 7.64
CA SER A 23 17.52 -3.89 8.02
C SER A 23 16.13 -4.55 8.11
N ALA A 24 15.75 -5.38 7.13
CA ALA A 24 14.50 -6.14 7.18
C ALA A 24 14.44 -7.15 8.36
N ARG A 25 15.60 -7.62 8.85
CA ARG A 25 15.68 -8.45 10.07
C ARG A 25 15.45 -7.67 11.36
N LEU A 26 15.61 -6.34 11.33
CA LEU A 26 15.40 -5.48 12.50
C LEU A 26 13.96 -5.02 12.67
N LEU A 27 13.15 -5.04 11.59
CA LEU A 27 11.73 -4.72 11.67
C LEU A 27 10.98 -5.91 12.30
N LYS A 28 10.46 -5.70 13.49
CA LYS A 28 9.69 -6.73 14.22
C LYS A 28 8.25 -6.80 13.75
N ASN A 29 7.70 -5.68 13.28
CA ASN A 29 6.31 -5.58 12.86
C ASN A 29 6.15 -4.64 11.65
N VAL A 30 6.03 -5.22 10.46
CA VAL A 30 5.56 -4.51 9.27
C VAL A 30 4.05 -4.68 9.20
N VAL A 31 3.33 -3.57 9.10
CA VAL A 31 1.87 -3.54 8.95
C VAL A 31 1.53 -3.12 7.53
N TYR A 32 0.87 -3.99 6.78
CA TYR A 32 0.26 -3.66 5.48
C TYR A 32 -1.15 -3.16 5.72
N PHE A 33 -1.52 -2.07 5.07
CA PHE A 33 -2.74 -1.33 5.39
C PHE A 33 -3.43 -0.80 4.15
N ASP A 34 -4.76 -0.84 4.17
CA ASP A 34 -5.67 -0.24 3.20
C ASP A 34 -7.02 0.03 3.87
N LEU A 35 -7.83 0.94 3.31
CA LEU A 35 -9.19 1.21 3.76
C LEU A 35 -10.15 1.51 2.60
N GLU A 36 -11.44 1.30 2.89
CA GLU A 36 -12.56 1.65 2.02
C GLU A 36 -13.40 2.78 2.62
N THR A 37 -14.06 3.56 1.77
CA THR A 37 -14.82 4.73 2.19
C THR A 37 -16.33 4.52 2.07
N GLN A 38 -17.09 5.32 2.83
CA GLN A 38 -18.56 5.34 2.80
C GLN A 38 -19.09 6.17 1.62
N LYS A 39 -18.32 7.19 1.18
CA LYS A 39 -18.70 8.16 0.16
C LYS A 39 -17.62 8.28 -0.90
N SER A 40 -18.07 8.60 -2.12
CA SER A 40 -17.20 8.93 -3.25
C SER A 40 -16.72 10.38 -3.20
N ALA A 41 -15.73 10.72 -4.05
CA ALA A 41 -15.27 12.08 -4.22
C ALA A 41 -16.38 13.02 -4.68
N ASP A 42 -17.25 12.55 -5.58
CA ASP A 42 -18.37 13.35 -6.11
C ASP A 42 -19.39 13.71 -5.02
N GLU A 43 -19.66 12.78 -4.09
CA GLU A 43 -20.61 13.00 -3.00
C GLU A 43 -20.12 13.99 -1.94
N VAL A 44 -18.82 14.15 -1.81
CA VAL A 44 -18.21 15.11 -0.87
C VAL A 44 -17.78 16.42 -1.57
N GLY A 45 -18.11 16.59 -2.86
CA GLY A 45 -17.77 17.79 -3.62
C GLY A 45 -16.35 17.83 -4.19
N GLY A 46 -15.66 16.68 -4.25
CA GLY A 46 -14.36 16.55 -4.92
C GLY A 46 -13.24 15.98 -4.05
N TRP A 47 -12.12 15.67 -4.71
CA TRP A 47 -10.92 15.08 -4.10
C TRP A 47 -10.21 15.97 -3.06
N HIS A 48 -10.59 17.22 -2.90
CA HIS A 48 -10.08 18.09 -1.84
C HIS A 48 -10.78 17.86 -0.50
N ASN A 49 -11.91 17.13 -0.48
CA ASN A 49 -12.71 16.82 0.69
C ASN A 49 -12.57 15.34 1.12
N ILE A 50 -11.41 14.71 0.94
CA ILE A 50 -11.17 13.30 1.30
C ILE A 50 -11.54 13.02 2.77
N ARG A 51 -11.34 13.96 3.69
CA ARG A 51 -11.71 13.82 5.10
C ARG A 51 -13.19 13.50 5.31
N GLU A 52 -14.07 13.98 4.42
CA GLU A 52 -15.51 13.81 4.49
C GLU A 52 -16.00 12.48 3.91
N MET A 53 -15.12 11.71 3.24
CA MET A 53 -15.47 10.43 2.64
C MET A 53 -15.79 9.37 3.70
N ARG A 54 -15.24 9.48 4.89
CA ARG A 54 -15.41 8.60 6.06
C ARG A 54 -15.02 7.14 5.75
N MET A 55 -14.36 6.49 6.69
CA MET A 55 -13.99 5.07 6.57
C MET A 55 -15.23 4.19 6.76
N SER A 56 -15.44 3.23 5.85
CA SER A 56 -16.39 2.12 6.05
C SER A 56 -15.71 0.93 6.72
N ILE A 57 -14.61 0.46 6.16
CA ILE A 57 -13.77 -0.64 6.64
C ILE A 57 -12.31 -0.23 6.49
N GLY A 58 -11.48 -0.56 7.47
CA GLY A 58 -10.01 -0.58 7.35
C GLY A 58 -9.48 -1.97 7.62
N VAL A 59 -8.42 -2.37 6.94
CA VAL A 59 -7.80 -3.68 7.11
C VAL A 59 -6.30 -3.53 7.30
N THR A 60 -5.76 -4.27 8.24
CA THR A 60 -4.30 -4.42 8.41
C THR A 60 -3.90 -5.89 8.29
N TYR A 61 -2.66 -6.13 7.85
CA TYR A 61 -1.96 -7.38 8.05
C TYR A 61 -0.67 -7.10 8.82
N SER A 62 -0.51 -7.70 9.98
CA SER A 62 0.70 -7.54 10.81
C SER A 62 1.63 -8.73 10.64
N THR A 63 2.90 -8.47 10.27
CA THR A 63 3.91 -9.55 10.16
C THR A 63 4.28 -10.15 11.52
N ALA A 64 4.19 -9.38 12.60
CA ALA A 64 4.45 -9.86 13.96
C ALA A 64 3.39 -10.84 14.44
N ARG A 65 2.11 -10.62 14.07
CA ARG A 65 1.00 -11.51 14.42
C ARG A 65 0.75 -12.60 13.38
N GLY A 66 1.13 -12.37 12.12
CA GLY A 66 0.87 -13.28 11.02
C GLY A 66 -0.61 -13.33 10.60
N GLU A 67 -1.39 -12.29 10.91
CA GLU A 67 -2.84 -12.26 10.71
C GLU A 67 -3.36 -10.93 10.16
N TYR A 68 -4.54 -11.00 9.55
CA TYR A 68 -5.34 -9.84 9.18
C TYR A 68 -6.21 -9.39 10.35
N LYS A 69 -6.45 -8.09 10.43
CA LYS A 69 -7.43 -7.49 11.32
C LYS A 69 -8.29 -6.51 10.57
N VAL A 70 -9.61 -6.62 10.76
CA VAL A 70 -10.63 -5.77 10.15
C VAL A 70 -11.12 -4.78 11.20
N TYR A 71 -11.28 -3.53 10.81
CA TYR A 71 -11.75 -2.44 11.65
C TYR A 71 -12.96 -1.77 10.99
N GLY A 72 -14.05 -1.66 11.71
CA GLY A 72 -15.17 -0.82 11.35
C GLY A 72 -14.93 0.65 11.73
N GLU A 73 -15.81 1.55 11.29
CA GLU A 73 -15.71 2.99 11.58
C GLU A 73 -15.52 3.31 13.07
N ARG A 74 -16.22 2.57 13.95
CA ARG A 74 -16.12 2.77 15.41
C ARG A 74 -14.77 2.41 16.00
N GLU A 75 -13.97 1.65 15.26
CA GLU A 75 -12.65 1.16 15.68
C GLU A 75 -11.49 1.97 15.08
N VAL A 76 -11.77 3.10 14.42
CA VAL A 76 -10.75 3.97 13.79
C VAL A 76 -9.59 4.29 14.74
N ASN A 77 -9.87 4.62 15.99
CA ASN A 77 -8.80 4.94 16.95
C ASN A 77 -7.92 3.72 17.25
N ALA A 78 -8.49 2.52 17.30
CA ALA A 78 -7.72 1.28 17.47
C ALA A 78 -6.85 0.98 16.24
N LEU A 79 -7.36 1.24 15.03
CA LEU A 79 -6.59 1.18 13.80
C LEU A 79 -5.42 2.17 13.82
N ILE A 80 -5.67 3.45 14.14
CA ILE A 80 -4.63 4.48 14.23
C ILE A 80 -3.53 4.07 15.21
N GLU A 81 -3.89 3.54 16.38
CA GLU A 81 -2.92 3.05 17.36
C GLU A 81 -2.10 1.85 16.86
N GLU A 82 -2.67 0.96 16.05
CA GLU A 82 -1.92 -0.10 15.42
C GLU A 82 -0.89 0.45 14.42
N LEU A 83 -1.30 1.41 13.57
CA LEU A 83 -0.40 2.05 12.61
C LEU A 83 0.76 2.77 13.30
N ARG A 84 0.49 3.49 14.39
CA ARG A 84 1.52 4.19 15.19
C ARG A 84 2.54 3.24 15.84
N ARG A 85 2.13 2.02 16.18
CA ARG A 85 2.97 1.02 16.85
C ARG A 85 3.75 0.14 15.88
N ALA A 86 3.52 0.27 14.58
CA ALA A 86 4.26 -0.48 13.56
C ALA A 86 5.70 0.04 13.44
N ASP A 87 6.65 -0.85 13.19
CA ASP A 87 8.01 -0.45 12.80
C ASP A 87 8.03 0.12 11.37
N LEU A 88 7.08 -0.33 10.53
CA LEU A 88 6.84 0.18 9.18
C LEU A 88 5.38 -0.11 8.80
N VAL A 89 4.69 0.90 8.29
CA VAL A 89 3.42 0.73 7.58
C VAL A 89 3.69 0.75 6.09
N VAL A 90 3.15 -0.22 5.37
CA VAL A 90 3.23 -0.29 3.90
C VAL A 90 1.82 -0.19 3.33
N GLY A 91 1.60 0.79 2.46
CA GLY A 91 0.34 1.01 1.77
C GLY A 91 0.53 1.38 0.31
N PHE A 92 -0.57 1.59 -0.39
CA PHE A 92 -0.61 2.04 -1.77
C PHE A 92 -1.45 3.31 -1.91
N ASN A 93 -0.83 4.48 -2.08
CA ASN A 93 -1.46 5.80 -2.03
C ASN A 93 -1.99 6.19 -0.62
N SER A 94 -1.54 5.50 0.41
CA SER A 94 -2.05 5.65 1.76
C SER A 94 -1.72 7.01 2.38
N GLN A 95 -0.56 7.59 2.10
CA GLN A 95 -0.17 8.90 2.64
C GLN A 95 -1.12 10.01 2.21
N ARG A 96 -1.56 10.02 0.96
CA ARG A 96 -2.47 11.04 0.45
C ARG A 96 -3.94 10.71 0.73
N PHE A 97 -4.34 9.45 0.65
CA PHE A 97 -5.74 9.07 0.69
C PHE A 97 -6.16 8.55 2.06
N ASP A 98 -5.68 7.37 2.42
CA ASP A 98 -6.12 6.66 3.63
C ASP A 98 -5.90 7.47 4.90
N TYR A 99 -4.71 8.07 5.05
CA TYR A 99 -4.42 8.90 6.22
C TYR A 99 -5.27 10.16 6.27
N THR A 100 -5.62 10.73 5.10
CA THR A 100 -6.52 11.88 5.06
C THR A 100 -7.95 11.48 5.47
N VAL A 101 -8.40 10.28 5.10
CA VAL A 101 -9.67 9.73 5.60
C VAL A 101 -9.62 9.54 7.12
N LEU A 102 -8.54 8.95 7.66
CA LEU A 102 -8.37 8.78 9.10
C LEU A 102 -8.34 10.12 9.85
N GLN A 103 -7.72 11.16 9.30
CA GLN A 103 -7.76 12.51 9.84
C GLN A 103 -9.18 13.10 9.90
N GLY A 104 -10.10 12.67 9.02
CA GLY A 104 -11.52 13.03 9.08
C GLY A 104 -12.25 12.42 10.28
N HIS A 105 -11.67 11.38 10.93
CA HIS A 105 -12.20 10.76 12.14
C HIS A 105 -11.48 11.21 13.41
N ASN A 106 -10.20 11.60 13.29
CA ASN A 106 -9.38 11.98 14.44
C ASN A 106 -8.41 13.10 14.04
N ASP A 107 -8.72 14.32 14.44
CA ASP A 107 -7.91 15.51 14.17
C ASP A 107 -6.52 15.47 14.83
N PHE A 108 -6.31 14.60 15.82
CA PHE A 108 -5.01 14.39 16.49
C PHE A 108 -4.18 13.30 15.80
N PHE A 109 -4.66 12.71 14.71
CA PHE A 109 -3.87 11.79 13.92
C PHE A 109 -2.89 12.56 13.04
N ASP A 110 -1.61 12.41 13.36
CA ASP A 110 -0.50 12.98 12.61
C ASP A 110 0.17 11.87 11.77
N PRO A 111 -0.02 11.86 10.43
CA PRO A 111 0.61 10.91 9.53
C PRO A 111 2.14 10.90 9.57
N GLU A 112 2.80 12.03 9.94
CA GLU A 112 4.26 12.12 10.00
C GLU A 112 4.85 11.28 11.13
N GLN A 113 4.03 10.92 12.13
CA GLN A 113 4.44 10.03 13.23
C GLN A 113 4.35 8.54 12.86
N VAL A 114 3.84 8.20 11.68
CA VAL A 114 3.72 6.81 11.22
C VAL A 114 4.87 6.51 10.25
N PRO A 115 5.80 5.60 10.61
CA PRO A 115 6.84 5.17 9.68
C PRO A 115 6.20 4.51 8.46
N THR A 116 6.13 5.21 7.33
CA THR A 116 5.34 4.78 6.18
C THR A 116 6.19 4.63 4.92
N MET A 117 5.97 3.52 4.23
CA MET A 117 6.36 3.31 2.85
C MET A 117 5.11 3.25 1.99
N ASP A 118 4.91 4.27 1.17
CA ASP A 118 3.83 4.32 0.17
C ASP A 118 4.37 3.89 -1.19
N ILE A 119 3.94 2.70 -1.64
CA ILE A 119 4.39 2.10 -2.90
C ILE A 119 4.07 3.00 -4.09
N MET A 120 2.87 3.61 -4.13
CA MET A 120 2.47 4.47 -5.24
C MET A 120 3.33 5.73 -5.31
N VAL A 121 3.66 6.33 -4.17
CA VAL A 121 4.51 7.53 -4.09
C VAL A 121 5.93 7.20 -4.56
N ASP A 122 6.52 6.07 -4.13
CA ASP A 122 7.83 5.63 -4.59
C ASP A 122 7.86 5.41 -6.11
N LEU A 123 6.85 4.71 -6.65
CA LEU A 123 6.74 4.47 -8.09
C LEU A 123 6.52 5.77 -8.88
N GLN A 124 5.67 6.66 -8.40
CA GLN A 124 5.42 7.95 -9.04
C GLN A 124 6.68 8.82 -9.09
N SER A 125 7.52 8.79 -8.06
CA SER A 125 8.79 9.53 -8.04
C SER A 125 9.75 9.10 -9.15
N LYS A 126 9.71 7.82 -9.52
CA LYS A 126 10.58 7.21 -10.56
C LYS A 126 10.02 7.35 -11.97
N LEU A 127 8.70 7.23 -12.10
CA LEU A 127 8.02 7.17 -13.41
C LEU A 127 7.44 8.50 -13.85
N GLN A 128 7.33 9.49 -12.97
CA GLN A 128 6.70 10.79 -13.17
C GLN A 128 5.20 10.72 -13.55
N HIS A 129 4.57 9.56 -13.32
CA HIS A 129 3.12 9.37 -13.42
C HIS A 129 2.64 8.32 -12.42
N ARG A 130 1.35 8.36 -12.11
CA ARG A 130 0.73 7.42 -11.15
C ARG A 130 0.44 6.09 -11.82
N LEU A 131 0.61 5.02 -11.06
CA LEU A 131 0.13 3.68 -11.39
C LEU A 131 -1.00 3.30 -10.42
N SER A 132 -1.90 2.41 -10.84
CA SER A 132 -2.83 1.74 -9.93
C SER A 132 -2.21 0.46 -9.37
N LEU A 133 -2.67 0.04 -8.18
CA LEU A 133 -2.28 -1.25 -7.58
C LEU A 133 -2.57 -2.41 -8.54
N ASP A 134 -3.75 -2.39 -9.19
CA ASP A 134 -4.16 -3.40 -10.16
C ASP A 134 -3.19 -3.51 -11.34
N SER A 135 -2.75 -2.37 -11.90
CA SER A 135 -1.78 -2.36 -13.02
C SER A 135 -0.46 -3.02 -12.63
N VAL A 136 0.01 -2.75 -11.41
CA VAL A 136 1.24 -3.35 -10.87
C VAL A 136 1.04 -4.84 -10.59
N ALA A 137 -0.07 -5.21 -9.96
CA ALA A 137 -0.42 -6.59 -9.63
C ALA A 137 -0.58 -7.45 -10.88
N HIS A 138 -1.35 -6.96 -11.87
CA HIS A 138 -1.54 -7.64 -13.13
C HIS A 138 -0.21 -7.88 -13.87
N ALA A 139 0.60 -6.83 -14.01
CA ALA A 139 1.87 -6.94 -14.72
C ALA A 139 2.90 -7.81 -13.97
N THR A 140 2.85 -7.84 -12.64
CA THR A 140 3.83 -8.58 -11.83
C THR A 140 3.43 -10.04 -11.63
N PHE A 141 2.13 -10.31 -11.38
CA PHE A 141 1.63 -11.63 -10.97
C PHE A 141 0.61 -12.25 -11.95
N GLY A 142 0.11 -11.49 -12.93
CA GLY A 142 -1.01 -11.94 -13.78
C GLY A 142 -2.37 -11.94 -13.06
N VAL A 143 -2.48 -11.24 -11.93
CA VAL A 143 -3.74 -11.16 -11.15
C VAL A 143 -4.68 -10.18 -11.84
N GLU A 144 -5.91 -10.62 -12.12
CA GLU A 144 -6.96 -9.75 -12.65
C GLU A 144 -7.69 -9.02 -11.53
N LYS A 145 -8.18 -7.82 -11.85
CA LYS A 145 -8.99 -7.01 -10.96
C LYS A 145 -10.30 -7.73 -10.61
N THR A 146 -10.63 -7.78 -9.32
CA THR A 146 -11.85 -8.45 -8.85
C THR A 146 -13.04 -7.50 -8.72
N SER A 147 -12.81 -6.19 -8.48
CA SER A 147 -13.87 -5.19 -8.29
C SER A 147 -13.34 -3.76 -8.50
N GLU A 148 -14.23 -2.78 -8.58
CA GLU A 148 -13.87 -1.36 -8.60
C GLU A 148 -14.17 -0.72 -7.22
N GLY A 149 -13.37 0.27 -6.79
CA GLY A 149 -13.57 0.97 -5.51
C GLY A 149 -14.98 1.55 -5.32
N MET A 150 -15.64 1.96 -6.43
CA MET A 150 -17.05 2.37 -6.42
C MET A 150 -18.01 1.24 -6.01
N GLN A 151 -17.61 -0.02 -6.14
CA GLN A 151 -18.42 -1.16 -5.68
C GLN A 151 -18.44 -1.26 -4.16
N ALA A 152 -17.34 -0.96 -3.47
CA ALA A 152 -17.27 -0.94 -2.00
C ALA A 152 -18.27 0.09 -1.42
N ILE A 153 -18.42 1.26 -2.05
CA ILE A 153 -19.39 2.27 -1.64
C ILE A 153 -20.84 1.78 -1.82
N ARG A 154 -21.15 1.06 -2.91
CA ARG A 154 -22.47 0.45 -3.10
C ARG A 154 -22.77 -0.60 -2.03
N TRP A 155 -21.82 -1.49 -1.75
CA TRP A 155 -21.93 -2.48 -0.67
C TRP A 155 -22.16 -1.83 0.70
N PHE A 156 -21.49 -0.70 0.97
CA PHE A 156 -21.70 0.04 2.20
C PHE A 156 -23.16 0.49 2.36
N ARG A 157 -23.76 1.04 1.28
CA ARG A 157 -25.19 1.46 1.27
C ARG A 157 -26.14 0.29 1.43
N GLU A 158 -25.76 -0.88 0.95
CA GLU A 158 -26.53 -2.12 1.06
C GLU A 158 -26.30 -2.84 2.40
N GLY A 159 -25.41 -2.34 3.27
CA GLY A 159 -25.05 -2.97 4.54
C GLY A 159 -24.18 -4.23 4.40
N ARG A 160 -23.59 -4.46 3.24
CA ARG A 160 -22.78 -5.63 2.88
C ARG A 160 -21.32 -5.47 3.35
N MET A 161 -21.15 -5.39 4.65
CA MET A 161 -19.85 -5.09 5.26
C MET A 161 -18.81 -6.21 5.07
N MET A 162 -19.26 -7.47 4.97
CA MET A 162 -18.34 -8.60 4.77
C MET A 162 -17.66 -8.55 3.40
N GLU A 163 -18.42 -8.21 2.35
CA GLU A 163 -17.87 -8.07 1.00
C GLU A 163 -16.88 -6.91 0.91
N ILE A 164 -17.10 -5.81 1.63
CA ILE A 164 -16.13 -4.71 1.72
C ILE A 164 -14.86 -5.20 2.44
N ALA A 165 -15.01 -5.93 3.54
CA ALA A 165 -13.89 -6.46 4.29
C ALA A 165 -13.05 -7.44 3.45
N GLU A 166 -13.70 -8.35 2.70
CA GLU A 166 -13.03 -9.28 1.79
C GLU A 166 -12.26 -8.55 0.69
N TYR A 167 -12.88 -7.54 0.09
CA TYR A 167 -12.26 -6.70 -0.94
C TYR A 167 -11.03 -5.96 -0.39
N CYS A 168 -11.17 -5.26 0.73
CA CYS A 168 -10.07 -4.55 1.38
C CYS A 168 -8.94 -5.51 1.84
N CYS A 169 -9.28 -6.70 2.37
CA CYS A 169 -8.30 -7.76 2.67
C CYS A 169 -7.52 -8.19 1.42
N PHE A 170 -8.19 -8.27 0.27
CA PHE A 170 -7.53 -8.61 -0.98
C PHE A 170 -6.53 -7.51 -1.38
N ASP A 171 -6.89 -6.23 -1.28
CA ASP A 171 -6.00 -5.12 -1.63
C ASP A 171 -4.79 -5.04 -0.67
N VAL A 172 -4.98 -5.27 0.63
CA VAL A 172 -3.88 -5.44 1.60
C VAL A 172 -2.96 -6.61 1.23
N LYS A 173 -3.54 -7.75 0.82
CA LYS A 173 -2.77 -8.91 0.37
C LYS A 173 -1.95 -8.61 -0.88
N ILE A 174 -2.54 -7.93 -1.87
CA ILE A 174 -1.84 -7.55 -3.10
C ILE A 174 -0.73 -6.54 -2.80
N THR A 175 -0.99 -5.53 -1.99
CA THR A 175 0.01 -4.55 -1.54
C THR A 175 1.21 -5.25 -0.88
N ARG A 176 0.94 -6.22 0.01
CA ARG A 176 1.97 -7.05 0.63
C ARG A 176 2.78 -7.85 -0.40
N LEU A 177 2.11 -8.53 -1.31
CA LEU A 177 2.79 -9.35 -2.33
C LEU A 177 3.67 -8.50 -3.24
N VAL A 178 3.21 -7.30 -3.66
CA VAL A 178 3.99 -6.34 -4.47
C VAL A 178 5.24 -5.90 -3.71
N HIS A 179 5.09 -5.50 -2.45
CA HIS A 179 6.21 -5.08 -1.61
C HIS A 179 7.22 -6.22 -1.41
N GLU A 180 6.76 -7.40 -0.99
CA GLU A 180 7.64 -8.57 -0.79
C GLU A 180 8.35 -9.01 -2.08
N PHE A 181 7.66 -8.93 -3.23
CA PHE A 181 8.26 -9.22 -4.52
C PHE A 181 9.34 -8.19 -4.87
N GLY A 182 9.06 -6.90 -4.68
CA GLY A 182 10.02 -5.82 -4.90
C GLY A 182 11.27 -5.97 -4.03
N MET A 183 11.09 -6.26 -2.73
CA MET A 183 12.21 -6.53 -1.82
C MET A 183 13.08 -7.70 -2.26
N ARG A 184 12.48 -8.80 -2.76
CA ARG A 184 13.22 -9.99 -3.17
C ARG A 184 13.94 -9.81 -4.49
N ASN A 185 13.29 -9.15 -5.46
CA ASN A 185 13.73 -9.10 -6.85
C ASN A 185 14.42 -7.77 -7.23
N GLY A 186 14.34 -6.74 -6.39
CA GLY A 186 14.84 -5.40 -6.66
C GLY A 186 14.11 -4.69 -7.81
N GLN A 187 12.97 -5.19 -8.22
CA GLN A 187 12.13 -4.62 -9.27
C GLN A 187 10.69 -5.14 -9.18
N ILE A 188 9.76 -4.33 -9.72
CA ILE A 188 8.37 -4.73 -9.99
C ILE A 188 8.06 -4.45 -11.47
N TYR A 189 6.85 -4.76 -11.92
CA TYR A 189 6.44 -4.56 -13.30
C TYR A 189 5.14 -3.75 -13.38
N PHE A 190 4.98 -3.03 -14.50
CA PHE A 190 3.70 -2.47 -14.92
C PHE A 190 3.55 -2.59 -16.43
N THR A 191 2.32 -2.46 -16.93
CA THR A 191 2.04 -2.44 -18.37
C THR A 191 1.85 -1.00 -18.81
N ASN A 192 2.65 -0.53 -19.76
CA ASN A 192 2.54 0.83 -20.28
C ASN A 192 1.34 0.99 -21.24
N LYS A 193 1.05 2.23 -21.67
CA LYS A 193 -0.07 2.54 -22.59
C LYS A 193 0.00 1.83 -23.96
N PHE A 194 1.13 1.23 -24.30
CA PHE A 194 1.32 0.45 -25.53
C PHE A 194 1.21 -1.07 -25.29
N GLY A 195 0.74 -1.51 -24.13
CA GLY A 195 0.61 -2.92 -23.77
C GLY A 195 1.94 -3.61 -23.44
N LYS A 196 3.05 -2.89 -23.36
CA LYS A 196 4.36 -3.46 -23.06
C LYS A 196 4.59 -3.54 -21.56
N LYS A 197 5.02 -4.71 -21.07
CA LYS A 197 5.47 -4.93 -19.70
C LYS A 197 6.82 -4.27 -19.47
N ILE A 198 6.90 -3.38 -18.49
CA ILE A 198 8.07 -2.58 -18.14
C ILE A 198 8.51 -2.93 -16.72
N ALA A 199 9.81 -3.19 -16.54
CA ALA A 199 10.39 -3.35 -15.21
C ALA A 199 10.72 -1.99 -14.60
N VAL A 200 10.41 -1.83 -13.31
CA VAL A 200 10.76 -0.64 -12.51
C VAL A 200 11.68 -1.09 -11.38
N PRO A 201 12.93 -0.61 -11.34
CA PRO A 201 13.82 -0.88 -10.21
C PRO A 201 13.27 -0.29 -8.92
N VAL A 202 13.25 -1.09 -7.85
CA VAL A 202 12.84 -0.66 -6.53
C VAL A 202 13.90 -1.02 -5.49
N ALA A 203 13.86 -0.29 -4.38
CA ALA A 203 14.86 -0.38 -3.34
C ALA A 203 14.21 -0.42 -1.94
N TRP A 204 13.15 -1.20 -1.86
CA TRP A 204 12.39 -1.39 -0.62
C TRP A 204 13.08 -2.30 0.39
#